data_9b112132e71fd6a6437c4a3bca330ad1
#
_entry.id   9b112132e71fd6a6437c4a3bca330ad1
#
_cell.length_a   1.000
_cell.length_b   1.000
_cell.length_c   1.000
_cell.angle_alpha   90.00
_cell.angle_beta   90.00
_cell.angle_gamma   90.00
#
_symmetry.space_group_name_H-M   'P 1'
#
loop_
_entity.id
_entity.type
_entity.pdbx_description
1 polymer ?
#
loop_
_entity_poly.entity_id
_entity_poly.type
_entity_poly.pdbx_seq_one_letter_code
_entity_poly.pdbx_strand_id
1 'polypeptide(L)'
;MKTVMIIDDAAVMRLRLRDILEPRYEVIAEAEDGVQALSLYNQCRPDVVTLDITMPKVDGIAVLQGILLNNPQAKVVIVSAVGQKQTVFKALSLGAKDFVVKPFDPERVKTAVDRLFAKTLT
;
A
#
# COMPACT_ATOMS: atom_id res chain seq x y z
N MET A 1 -16.20 8.38 2.39
CA MET A 1 -15.52 7.10 2.05
C MET A 1 -14.01 7.34 2.02
N LYS A 2 -13.25 6.50 2.67
CA LYS A 2 -11.78 6.61 2.69
C LYS A 2 -11.22 6.30 1.32
N THR A 3 -10.12 6.97 0.97
CA THR A 3 -9.50 6.87 -0.35
C THR A 3 -8.24 6.02 -0.33
N VAL A 4 -8.00 5.31 -1.44
CA VAL A 4 -6.86 4.37 -1.58
C VAL A 4 -6.07 4.69 -2.84
N MET A 5 -4.76 4.60 -2.74
CA MET A 5 -3.87 4.54 -3.89
C MET A 5 -3.21 3.16 -3.95
N ILE A 6 -3.19 2.56 -5.12
CA ILE A 6 -2.62 1.23 -5.34
C ILE A 6 -1.33 1.37 -6.17
N ILE A 7 -0.21 0.89 -5.62
CA ILE A 7 1.09 0.90 -6.28
C ILE A 7 1.53 -0.53 -6.53
N ASP A 8 1.55 -0.94 -7.80
CA ASP A 8 1.96 -2.28 -8.23
C ASP A 8 2.26 -2.23 -9.72
N ASP A 9 3.34 -2.84 -10.16
CA ASP A 9 3.70 -2.84 -11.58
C ASP A 9 2.82 -3.77 -12.43
N ALA A 10 2.10 -4.70 -11.81
CA ALA A 10 1.24 -5.65 -12.50
C ALA A 10 -0.21 -5.14 -12.55
N ALA A 11 -0.71 -4.86 -13.76
CA ALA A 11 -2.08 -4.37 -13.95
C ALA A 11 -3.12 -5.33 -13.37
N VAL A 12 -2.88 -6.65 -13.49
CA VAL A 12 -3.79 -7.67 -12.94
C VAL A 12 -3.88 -7.57 -11.42
N MET A 13 -2.77 -7.30 -10.75
CA MET A 13 -2.76 -7.14 -9.30
C MET A 13 -3.48 -5.86 -8.88
N ARG A 14 -3.29 -4.77 -9.61
CA ARG A 14 -4.03 -3.54 -9.33
C ARG A 14 -5.53 -3.74 -9.47
N LEU A 15 -5.94 -4.47 -10.53
CA LEU A 15 -7.36 -4.79 -10.73
C LEU A 15 -7.92 -5.63 -9.57
N ARG A 16 -7.18 -6.64 -9.13
CA ARG A 16 -7.60 -7.48 -8.00
C ARG A 16 -7.77 -6.68 -6.73
N LEU A 17 -6.81 -5.83 -6.41
CA LEU A 17 -6.88 -4.99 -5.21
C LEU A 17 -8.04 -4.00 -5.30
N ARG A 18 -8.25 -3.42 -6.48
CA ARG A 18 -9.40 -2.54 -6.71
C ARG A 18 -10.72 -3.28 -6.44
N ASP A 19 -10.89 -4.48 -7.01
CA ASP A 19 -12.09 -5.27 -6.82
C ASP A 19 -12.34 -5.63 -5.35
N ILE A 20 -11.28 -5.90 -4.61
CA ILE A 20 -11.37 -6.20 -3.18
C ILE A 20 -11.77 -4.97 -2.37
N LEU A 21 -11.21 -3.81 -2.69
CA LEU A 21 -11.32 -2.62 -1.85
C LEU A 21 -12.50 -1.71 -2.21
N GLU A 22 -12.87 -1.62 -3.49
CA GLU A 22 -13.90 -0.68 -3.95
C GLU A 22 -15.25 -0.78 -3.26
N PRO A 23 -15.74 -1.93 -2.80
CA PRO A 23 -16.99 -1.93 -2.07
C PRO A 23 -17.01 -1.03 -0.83
N ARG A 24 -15.83 -0.77 -0.24
CA ARG A 24 -15.71 0.00 1.01
C ARG A 24 -14.85 1.24 0.90
N TYR A 25 -13.99 1.29 -0.11
CA TYR A 25 -13.01 2.37 -0.30
C TYR A 25 -13.10 2.91 -1.71
N GLU A 26 -12.71 4.16 -1.88
CA GLU A 26 -12.61 4.77 -3.21
C GLU A 26 -11.16 4.71 -3.68
N VAL A 27 -10.90 3.99 -4.77
CA VAL A 27 -9.56 3.93 -5.37
C VAL A 27 -9.41 5.15 -6.26
N ILE A 28 -8.58 6.11 -5.82
CA ILE A 28 -8.44 7.40 -6.50
C ILE A 28 -7.20 7.49 -7.38
N ALA A 29 -6.27 6.55 -7.23
CA ALA A 29 -5.05 6.55 -8.04
C ALA A 29 -4.44 5.16 -8.09
N GLU A 30 -3.78 4.87 -9.23
CA GLU A 30 -2.97 3.67 -9.42
C GLU A 30 -1.64 4.09 -10.00
N ALA A 31 -0.56 3.46 -9.54
CA ALA A 31 0.78 3.72 -10.04
C ALA A 31 1.48 2.41 -10.34
N GLU A 32 2.28 2.41 -11.41
CA GLU A 32 3.03 1.22 -11.83
C GLU A 32 4.54 1.34 -11.60
N ASP A 33 5.01 2.50 -11.15
CA ASP A 33 6.42 2.72 -10.84
C ASP A 33 6.58 3.76 -9.73
N GLY A 34 7.81 3.92 -9.24
CA GLY A 34 8.08 4.77 -8.10
C GLY A 34 7.94 6.26 -8.37
N VAL A 35 8.32 6.71 -9.57
CA VAL A 35 8.22 8.13 -9.94
C VAL A 35 6.76 8.53 -9.99
N GLN A 36 5.95 7.73 -10.68
CA GLN A 36 4.51 7.96 -10.79
C GLN A 36 3.85 7.92 -9.41
N ALA A 37 4.25 6.96 -8.57
CA ALA A 37 3.70 6.80 -7.23
C ALA A 37 3.90 8.06 -6.37
N LEU A 38 5.11 8.60 -6.34
CA LEU A 38 5.41 9.77 -5.52
C LEU A 38 4.69 11.02 -6.03
N SER A 39 4.65 11.19 -7.36
CA SER A 39 3.93 12.29 -7.98
C SER A 39 2.43 12.24 -7.66
N LEU A 40 1.82 11.08 -7.83
CA LEU A 40 0.38 10.90 -7.55
C LEU A 40 0.07 11.03 -6.06
N TYR A 41 0.96 10.54 -5.20
CA TYR A 41 0.75 10.69 -3.75
C TYR A 41 0.67 12.17 -3.36
N ASN A 42 1.57 12.98 -3.89
CA ASN A 42 1.57 14.42 -3.62
C ASN A 42 0.31 15.11 -4.10
N GLN A 43 -0.20 14.70 -5.27
CA GLN A 43 -1.39 15.31 -5.86
C GLN A 43 -2.67 14.86 -5.18
N CYS A 44 -2.79 13.57 -4.87
CA CYS A 44 -4.05 12.97 -4.46
C CYS A 44 -4.21 12.83 -2.95
N ARG A 45 -3.12 12.70 -2.22
CA ARG A 45 -3.12 12.54 -0.75
C ARG A 45 -4.13 11.50 -0.29
N PRO A 46 -4.01 10.23 -0.72
CA PRO A 46 -4.95 9.19 -0.32
C PRO A 46 -4.89 8.92 1.18
N ASP A 47 -5.98 8.39 1.71
CA ASP A 47 -6.03 8.00 3.13
C ASP A 47 -5.15 6.78 3.42
N VAL A 48 -5.03 5.87 2.46
CA VAL A 48 -4.18 4.67 2.58
C VAL A 48 -3.54 4.33 1.24
N VAL A 49 -2.36 3.72 1.30
CA VAL A 49 -1.60 3.26 0.13
C VAL A 49 -1.34 1.77 0.28
N THR A 50 -1.59 1.00 -0.79
CA THR A 50 -1.04 -0.36 -0.89
C THR A 50 0.19 -0.29 -1.78
N LEU A 51 1.32 -0.80 -1.28
CA LEU A 51 2.61 -0.68 -1.96
C LEU A 51 3.24 -2.06 -2.14
N ASP A 52 3.37 -2.49 -3.39
CA ASP A 52 4.13 -3.70 -3.73
C ASP A 52 5.62 -3.40 -3.61
N ILE A 53 6.31 -4.13 -2.74
CA ILE A 53 7.76 -3.96 -2.54
C ILE A 53 8.59 -4.94 -3.38
N THR A 54 7.95 -5.78 -4.18
CA THR A 54 8.64 -6.78 -5.00
C THR A 54 8.68 -6.42 -6.48
N MET A 55 8.48 -5.16 -6.82
CA MET A 55 8.54 -4.68 -8.19
C MET A 55 10.00 -4.78 -8.70
N PRO A 56 10.24 -5.46 -9.86
CA PRO A 56 11.61 -5.77 -10.30
C PRO A 56 12.50 -4.56 -10.58
N LYS A 57 11.93 -3.47 -11.04
CA LYS A 57 12.68 -2.28 -11.46
C LYS A 57 12.53 -1.10 -10.51
N VAL A 58 11.90 -1.32 -9.38
CA VAL A 58 11.57 -0.24 -8.44
C VAL A 58 11.96 -0.67 -7.04
N ASP A 59 12.68 0.18 -6.35
CA ASP A 59 12.97 -0.03 -4.94
C ASP A 59 11.75 0.41 -4.12
N GLY A 60 10.95 -0.56 -3.70
CA GLY A 60 9.75 -0.31 -2.90
C GLY A 60 10.04 0.37 -1.56
N ILE A 61 11.19 0.09 -0.97
CA ILE A 61 11.60 0.75 0.27
C ILE A 61 11.85 2.23 0.02
N ALA A 62 12.48 2.59 -1.11
CA ALA A 62 12.69 3.99 -1.46
C ALA A 62 11.36 4.72 -1.70
N VAL A 63 10.39 4.05 -2.32
CA VAL A 63 9.04 4.62 -2.51
C VAL A 63 8.38 4.87 -1.16
N LEU A 64 8.44 3.90 -0.25
CA LEU A 64 7.91 4.04 1.11
C LEU A 64 8.54 5.24 1.83
N GLN A 65 9.87 5.34 1.77
CA GLN A 65 10.58 6.45 2.39
C GLN A 65 10.17 7.79 1.79
N GLY A 66 9.99 7.86 0.48
CA GLY A 66 9.53 9.08 -0.19
C GLY A 66 8.13 9.50 0.25
N ILE A 67 7.21 8.55 0.38
CA ILE A 67 5.86 8.82 0.89
C ILE A 67 5.92 9.34 2.33
N LEU A 68 6.70 8.67 3.18
CA LEU A 68 6.82 9.06 4.60
C LEU A 68 7.53 10.39 4.80
N LEU A 69 8.44 10.76 3.90
CA LEU A 69 9.04 12.10 3.91
C LEU A 69 7.99 13.18 3.65
N ASN A 70 7.09 12.94 2.71
CA ASN A 70 6.01 13.86 2.40
C ASN A 70 4.95 13.91 3.48
N ASN A 71 4.70 12.78 4.12
CA ASN A 71 3.68 12.67 5.16
C ASN A 71 4.09 11.59 6.16
N PRO A 72 4.70 11.97 7.29
CA PRO A 72 5.11 10.99 8.31
C PRO A 72 3.95 10.18 8.89
N GLN A 73 2.71 10.66 8.73
CA GLN A 73 1.51 9.96 9.19
C GLN A 73 0.86 9.09 8.11
N ALA A 74 1.50 8.95 6.94
CA ALA A 74 0.95 8.17 5.85
C ALA A 74 0.69 6.73 6.29
N LYS A 75 -0.46 6.20 5.86
CA LYS A 75 -0.86 4.82 6.14
C LYS A 75 -0.52 3.98 4.93
N VAL A 76 0.50 3.14 5.06
CA VAL A 76 0.98 2.28 3.97
C VAL A 76 0.88 0.83 4.40
N VAL A 77 0.19 0.03 3.57
CA VAL A 77 0.14 -1.42 3.70
C VAL A 77 1.06 -2.01 2.64
N ILE A 78 2.04 -2.79 3.07
CA ILE A 78 2.99 -3.43 2.16
C ILE A 78 2.35 -4.68 1.54
N VAL A 79 2.54 -4.85 0.25
CA VAL A 79 2.20 -6.10 -0.44
C VAL A 79 3.50 -6.74 -0.89
N SER A 80 3.73 -8.00 -0.52
CA SER A 80 5.00 -8.68 -0.80
C SER A 80 4.79 -10.08 -1.34
N ALA A 81 5.81 -10.61 -2.03
CA ALA A 81 5.86 -12.01 -2.39
C ALA A 81 6.34 -12.85 -1.21
N VAL A 82 6.09 -14.16 -1.27
CA VAL A 82 6.67 -15.11 -0.32
C VAL A 82 8.20 -15.00 -0.37
N GLY A 83 8.84 -15.07 0.80
CA GLY A 83 10.30 -15.02 0.87
C GLY A 83 10.88 -13.61 1.04
N GLN A 84 10.03 -12.59 1.22
CA GLN A 84 10.47 -11.21 1.38
C GLN A 84 10.41 -10.73 2.84
N LYS A 85 10.56 -11.65 3.78
CA LYS A 85 10.38 -11.38 5.20
C LYS A 85 11.26 -10.24 5.74
N GLN A 86 12.54 -10.22 5.35
CA GLN A 86 13.46 -9.18 5.80
C GLN A 86 13.07 -7.80 5.27
N THR A 87 12.68 -7.74 4.00
CA THR A 87 12.25 -6.48 3.38
C THR A 87 10.96 -5.97 4.03
N VAL A 88 10.02 -6.88 4.35
CA VAL A 88 8.79 -6.53 5.06
C VAL A 88 9.12 -5.97 6.45
N PHE A 89 10.00 -6.61 7.20
CA PHE A 89 10.40 -6.12 8.51
C PHE A 89 11.04 -4.74 8.44
N LYS A 90 11.89 -4.52 7.43
CA LYS A 90 12.50 -3.21 7.23
C LYS A 90 11.43 -2.16 6.96
N ALA A 91 10.46 -2.46 6.09
CA ALA A 91 9.38 -1.54 5.78
C ALA A 91 8.56 -1.19 7.03
N LEU A 92 8.22 -2.19 7.84
CA LEU A 92 7.48 -1.96 9.09
C LEU A 92 8.28 -1.09 10.06
N SER A 93 9.60 -1.32 10.16
CA SER A 93 10.46 -0.52 11.04
C SER A 93 10.58 0.92 10.57
N LEU A 94 10.41 1.18 9.28
CA LEU A 94 10.45 2.53 8.73
C LEU A 94 9.12 3.28 8.88
N GLY A 95 8.03 2.57 9.14
CA GLY A 95 6.75 3.22 9.36
C GLY A 95 5.57 2.67 8.58
N ALA A 96 5.75 1.61 7.76
CA ALA A 96 4.61 0.92 7.18
C ALA A 96 3.74 0.35 8.31
N LYS A 97 2.43 0.31 8.09
CA LYS A 97 1.47 -0.01 9.16
C LYS A 97 1.11 -1.49 9.22
N ASP A 98 1.15 -2.18 8.10
CA ASP A 98 0.81 -3.60 8.02
C ASP A 98 1.38 -4.17 6.72
N PHE A 99 1.21 -5.46 6.51
CA PHE A 99 1.64 -6.14 5.28
C PHE A 99 0.68 -7.25 4.90
N VAL A 100 0.72 -7.61 3.61
CA VAL A 100 -0.06 -8.71 3.04
C VAL A 100 0.86 -9.47 2.08
N VAL A 101 0.79 -10.80 2.08
CA VAL A 101 1.65 -11.64 1.25
C VAL A 101 0.87 -12.19 0.05
N LYS A 102 1.46 -12.14 -1.13
CA LYS A 102 0.89 -12.72 -2.36
C LYS A 102 1.11 -14.25 -2.39
N PRO A 103 0.16 -15.05 -2.86
CA PRO A 103 -1.21 -14.67 -3.21
C PRO A 103 -2.01 -14.34 -1.95
N PHE A 104 -2.75 -13.25 -1.99
CA PHE A 104 -3.48 -12.79 -0.80
C PHE A 104 -4.94 -13.24 -0.81
N ASP A 105 -5.45 -13.45 0.39
CA ASP A 105 -6.87 -13.65 0.65
C ASP A 105 -7.55 -12.27 0.67
N PRO A 106 -8.68 -12.09 -0.03
CA PRO A 106 -9.42 -10.83 0.03
C PRO A 106 -9.74 -10.35 1.45
N GLU A 107 -10.09 -11.27 2.35
CA GLU A 107 -10.40 -10.89 3.73
C GLU A 107 -9.16 -10.40 4.48
N ARG A 108 -7.99 -10.94 4.18
CA ARG A 108 -6.74 -10.47 4.77
C ARG A 108 -6.42 -9.04 4.34
N VAL A 109 -6.65 -8.73 3.06
CA VAL A 109 -6.45 -7.37 2.53
C VAL A 109 -7.41 -6.39 3.21
N LYS A 110 -8.69 -6.73 3.27
CA LYS A 110 -9.70 -5.89 3.92
C LYS A 110 -9.36 -5.65 5.39
N THR A 111 -8.97 -6.68 6.11
CA THR A 111 -8.61 -6.57 7.52
C THR A 111 -7.41 -5.65 7.71
N ALA A 112 -6.38 -5.79 6.89
CA ALA A 112 -5.18 -4.95 6.99
C ALA A 112 -5.51 -3.47 6.81
N VAL A 113 -6.36 -3.15 5.82
CA VAL A 113 -6.76 -1.77 5.55
C VAL A 113 -7.73 -1.26 6.61
N ASP A 114 -8.75 -2.05 6.96
CA ASP A 114 -9.76 -1.65 7.93
C ASP A 114 -9.17 -1.30 9.30
N ARG A 115 -8.16 -2.05 9.74
CA ARG A 115 -7.51 -1.81 11.03
C ARG A 115 -6.88 -0.44 11.15
N LEU A 116 -6.48 0.15 10.03
CA LEU A 116 -5.83 1.47 10.05
C LEU A 116 -6.82 2.58 10.41
N PHE A 117 -8.11 2.32 10.24
CA PHE A 117 -9.17 3.28 10.51
C PHE A 117 -10.06 2.87 11.67
N ALA A 118 -9.75 1.77 12.34
CA ALA A 118 -10.50 1.34 13.52
C ALA A 118 -10.26 2.32 14.67
N LYS A 119 -11.34 2.68 15.37
CA LYS A 119 -11.23 3.50 16.57
C LYS A 119 -10.65 2.67 17.70
N THR A 120 -9.66 3.23 18.38
CA THR A 120 -9.10 2.61 19.57
C THR A 120 -10.11 2.77 20.70
N LEU A 121 -10.51 1.65 21.28
CA LEU A 121 -11.34 1.66 22.48
C LEU A 121 -10.40 1.73 23.69
N THR A 122 -10.48 2.80 24.44
CA THR A 122 -9.72 2.98 25.67
C THR A 122 -10.65 3.06 26.85
#